data_7553a20ab2b431fc4d4aaff7748a4ef4
#
_entry.id   7553a20ab2b431fc4d4aaff7748a4ef4
#
_cell.length_a   1.000
_cell.length_b   1.000
_cell.length_c   1.000
_cell.angle_alpha   90.00
_cell.angle_beta   90.00
_cell.angle_gamma   90.00
#
_symmetry.space_group_name_H-M   'P 1'
#
loop_
_entity.id
_entity.type
_entity.pdbx_description
1 polymer ?
#
loop_
_entity_poly.entity_id
_entity_poly.type
_entity_poly.pdbx_seq_one_letter_code
_entity_poly.pdbx_strand_id
1 'polypeptide(L)'
;MYLALFFVAIIAAEYVVVPIVYPPAPPLALSPSTNIPGSPILFVGRTLPANTSISALLNGQSLKLTGTCVTSTAGTLAGCQFIIPQLNSGSYNVTVTGGSKSLHATLTVPRIEPPESTFIVSMTSIALAVVTQLVTKRMVDLNAERKMRTEFAQYQADLRDAVRTKDKAKEERLKKKQAAMTQMNTKVSFARLKVTAITFIPFIALYYIMAGFLGGFSVTVSFSPLPIPFLVTAQGTLPLFWWYSISSVTFSPMLTKLFGTST
;
A
#
# COMPACT_ATOMS: atom_id res chain seq x y z
N MET A 1 -4.28 -0.92 18.12
CA MET A 1 -2.96 -1.55 18.29
C MET A 1 -2.64 -2.55 17.18
N TYR A 2 -3.50 -3.52 16.86
CA TYR A 2 -3.22 -4.54 15.82
C TYR A 2 -3.14 -4.00 14.39
N LEU A 3 -3.88 -2.94 14.05
CA LEU A 3 -3.80 -2.30 12.74
C LEU A 3 -2.43 -1.62 12.51
N ALA A 4 -1.90 -1.00 13.56
CA ALA A 4 -0.56 -0.41 13.52
C ALA A 4 0.53 -1.48 13.38
N LEU A 5 0.42 -2.61 14.09
CA LEU A 5 1.31 -3.76 13.95
C LEU A 5 1.24 -4.40 12.56
N PHE A 6 0.06 -4.43 11.96
CA PHE A 6 -0.15 -4.91 10.60
C PHE A 6 0.51 -4.00 9.56
N PHE A 7 0.35 -2.68 9.68
CA PHE A 7 1.06 -1.73 8.84
C PHE A 7 2.58 -1.78 9.03
N VAL A 8 3.05 -1.93 10.27
CA VAL A 8 4.49 -2.11 10.57
C VAL A 8 4.99 -3.42 9.97
N ALA A 9 4.23 -4.51 10.01
CA ALA A 9 4.61 -5.79 9.41
C ALA A 9 4.66 -5.72 7.88
N ILE A 10 3.74 -5.01 7.22
CA ILE A 10 3.79 -4.77 5.77
C ILE A 10 4.99 -3.90 5.41
N ILE A 11 5.20 -2.80 6.12
CA ILE A 11 6.36 -1.93 5.91
C ILE A 11 7.65 -2.70 6.17
N ALA A 12 7.73 -3.50 7.23
CA ALA A 12 8.89 -4.34 7.51
C ALA A 12 9.09 -5.42 6.42
N ALA A 13 8.02 -6.01 5.90
CA ALA A 13 8.10 -6.96 4.79
C ALA A 13 8.62 -6.29 3.50
N GLU A 14 8.18 -5.07 3.18
CA GLU A 14 8.75 -4.31 2.08
C GLU A 14 10.24 -3.97 2.30
N TYR A 15 10.64 -3.59 3.50
CA TYR A 15 12.03 -3.23 3.78
C TYR A 15 12.96 -4.43 3.98
N VAL A 16 12.47 -5.59 4.41
CA VAL A 16 13.29 -6.78 4.71
C VAL A 16 13.26 -7.80 3.58
N VAL A 17 12.13 -8.00 2.92
CA VAL A 17 11.98 -9.00 1.84
C VAL A 17 12.38 -8.41 0.48
N VAL A 18 12.13 -7.12 0.26
CA VAL A 18 12.43 -6.43 -0.99
C VAL A 18 13.92 -6.44 -1.37
N PRO A 19 14.91 -6.22 -0.47
CA PRO A 19 16.31 -6.26 -0.87
C PRO A 19 16.85 -7.66 -1.20
N ILE A 20 16.15 -8.72 -0.76
CA ILE A 20 16.62 -10.11 -0.96
C ILE A 20 16.20 -10.65 -2.34
N VAL A 21 15.17 -10.11 -2.95
CA VAL A 21 14.57 -10.61 -4.19
C VAL A 21 14.82 -9.69 -5.41
N TYR A 22 15.29 -8.46 -5.20
CA TYR A 22 15.49 -7.54 -6.33
C TYR A 22 16.77 -7.82 -7.10
N PRO A 23 16.66 -8.03 -8.42
CA PRO A 23 17.81 -8.00 -9.30
C PRO A 23 18.50 -6.62 -9.23
N PRO A 24 19.79 -6.53 -9.53
CA PRO A 24 20.49 -5.25 -9.56
C PRO A 24 19.69 -4.25 -10.41
N ALA A 25 19.58 -3.02 -9.90
CA ALA A 25 18.78 -1.98 -10.56
C ALA A 25 19.15 -1.89 -12.05
N PRO A 26 18.18 -1.90 -12.95
CA PRO A 26 18.43 -1.85 -14.39
C PRO A 26 19.29 -0.63 -14.75
N PRO A 27 20.12 -0.72 -15.76
CA PRO A 27 21.01 0.37 -16.16
C PRO A 27 20.25 1.65 -16.59
N LEU A 28 18.99 1.49 -17.01
CA LEU A 28 18.03 2.56 -17.24
C LEU A 28 16.71 2.20 -16.60
N ALA A 29 16.18 3.09 -15.79
CA ALA A 29 14.84 2.98 -15.21
C ALA A 29 14.01 4.22 -15.58
N LEU A 30 12.72 4.03 -15.74
CA LEU A 30 11.73 5.10 -15.85
C LEU A 30 11.03 5.26 -14.51
N SER A 31 10.88 6.47 -14.05
CA SER A 31 10.20 6.77 -12.79
C SER A 31 9.07 7.79 -12.98
N PRO A 32 7.82 7.34 -12.85
CA PRO A 32 7.35 5.96 -12.79
C PRO A 32 7.48 5.22 -14.13
N SER A 33 7.54 3.88 -14.11
CA SER A 33 7.57 3.05 -15.33
C SER A 33 6.20 2.89 -16.01
N THR A 34 5.13 3.22 -15.29
CA THR A 34 3.74 3.18 -15.75
C THR A 34 3.08 4.52 -15.46
N ASN A 35 2.59 5.20 -16.50
CA ASN A 35 1.88 6.47 -16.33
C ASN A 35 0.98 6.75 -17.54
N ILE A 36 0.10 7.75 -17.40
CA ILE A 36 -0.87 8.16 -18.41
C ILE A 36 -0.28 9.16 -19.43
N PRO A 37 -0.81 9.24 -20.65
CA PRO A 37 -0.44 10.28 -21.62
C PRO A 37 -0.54 11.68 -21.01
N GLY A 38 0.38 12.56 -21.40
CA GLY A 38 0.49 13.93 -20.86
C GLY A 38 1.26 14.04 -19.53
N SER A 39 1.58 12.93 -18.86
CA SER A 39 2.34 12.94 -17.61
C SER A 39 3.84 12.96 -17.84
N PRO A 40 4.62 13.57 -16.94
CA PRO A 40 6.07 13.53 -16.99
C PRO A 40 6.62 12.19 -16.49
N ILE A 41 7.68 11.73 -17.15
CA ILE A 41 8.48 10.56 -16.76
C ILE A 41 9.92 11.00 -16.58
N LEU A 42 10.51 10.66 -15.45
CA LEU A 42 11.94 10.87 -15.20
C LEU A 42 12.76 9.68 -15.69
N PHE A 43 13.90 10.00 -16.28
CA PHE A 43 14.95 9.02 -16.54
C PHE A 43 15.88 8.89 -15.34
N VAL A 44 16.12 7.66 -14.91
CA VAL A 44 17.15 7.30 -13.94
C VAL A 44 18.09 6.34 -14.64
N GLY A 45 19.21 6.87 -15.12
CA GLY A 45 20.21 6.10 -15.87
C GLY A 45 21.51 5.96 -15.10
N ARG A 46 22.18 4.84 -15.31
CA ARG A 46 23.54 4.56 -14.80
C ARG A 46 24.37 3.97 -15.93
N THR A 47 25.70 4.06 -15.79
CA THR A 47 26.62 3.46 -16.78
C THR A 47 26.62 4.11 -18.17
N LEU A 48 26.11 5.32 -18.30
CA LEU A 48 26.26 6.13 -19.52
C LEU A 48 27.65 6.79 -19.56
N PRO A 49 28.12 7.25 -20.74
CA PRO A 49 29.34 8.05 -20.81
C PRO A 49 29.20 9.34 -20.00
N ALA A 50 30.26 9.77 -19.33
CA ALA A 50 30.28 10.98 -18.52
C ALA A 50 30.13 12.24 -19.38
N ASN A 51 29.51 13.28 -18.83
CA ASN A 51 29.33 14.61 -19.44
C ASN A 51 28.78 14.57 -20.87
N THR A 52 27.89 13.62 -21.16
CA THR A 52 27.32 13.43 -22.50
C THR A 52 25.87 13.86 -22.51
N SER A 53 25.47 14.64 -23.53
CA SER A 53 24.06 14.92 -23.79
C SER A 53 23.36 13.67 -24.27
N ILE A 54 22.10 13.49 -23.83
CA ILE A 54 21.30 12.33 -24.19
C ILE A 54 20.21 12.69 -25.20
N SER A 55 19.86 11.71 -26.01
CA SER A 55 18.63 11.69 -26.82
C SER A 55 17.80 10.48 -26.42
N ALA A 56 16.49 10.58 -26.56
CA ALA A 56 15.59 9.48 -26.27
C ALA A 56 14.63 9.25 -27.43
N LEU A 57 14.34 7.99 -27.68
CA LEU A 57 13.41 7.54 -28.71
C LEU A 57 12.33 6.69 -28.04
N LEU A 58 11.10 6.85 -28.47
CA LEU A 58 9.95 6.02 -28.08
C LEU A 58 9.48 5.27 -29.33
N ASN A 59 9.66 3.96 -29.37
CA ASN A 59 9.42 3.13 -30.54
C ASN A 59 10.03 3.71 -31.84
N GLY A 60 11.23 4.31 -31.76
CA GLY A 60 11.92 4.91 -32.89
C GLY A 60 11.58 6.39 -33.18
N GLN A 61 10.58 6.97 -32.51
CA GLN A 61 10.27 8.38 -32.60
C GLN A 61 11.02 9.21 -31.57
N SER A 62 11.59 10.35 -31.98
CA SER A 62 12.33 11.23 -31.08
C SER A 62 11.41 11.87 -30.03
N LEU A 63 11.83 11.80 -28.77
CA LEU A 63 11.15 12.42 -27.63
C LEU A 63 11.71 13.82 -27.37
N LYS A 64 10.83 14.77 -27.08
CA LYS A 64 11.23 16.10 -26.58
C LYS A 64 11.59 15.97 -25.09
N LEU A 65 12.85 16.14 -24.78
CA LEU A 65 13.39 16.09 -23.43
C LEU A 65 13.33 17.46 -22.77
N THR A 66 13.14 17.46 -21.45
CA THR A 66 13.13 18.66 -20.61
C THR A 66 13.95 18.40 -19.33
N GLY A 67 14.49 19.46 -18.74
CA GLY A 67 15.35 19.34 -17.56
C GLY A 67 16.84 19.15 -17.89
N THR A 68 17.61 18.65 -16.94
CA THR A 68 19.05 18.42 -17.07
C THR A 68 19.32 17.10 -17.78
N CYS A 69 19.39 17.14 -19.10
CA CYS A 69 19.57 15.96 -19.94
C CYS A 69 21.05 15.73 -20.35
N VAL A 70 21.92 15.90 -19.38
CA VAL A 70 23.37 15.61 -19.50
C VAL A 70 23.75 14.66 -18.37
N THR A 71 24.56 13.69 -18.68
CA THR A 71 25.08 12.74 -17.68
C THR A 71 26.10 13.41 -16.77
N SER A 72 26.12 12.99 -15.49
CA SER A 72 27.14 13.43 -14.54
C SER A 72 28.54 12.92 -14.90
N THR A 73 29.55 13.41 -14.19
CA THR A 73 30.93 12.88 -14.29
C THR A 73 31.04 11.40 -13.93
N ALA A 74 30.09 10.85 -13.16
CA ALA A 74 29.99 9.44 -12.83
C ALA A 74 29.17 8.62 -13.84
N GLY A 75 28.73 9.22 -14.97
CA GLY A 75 27.90 8.55 -15.97
C GLY A 75 26.46 8.25 -15.48
N THR A 76 25.98 8.99 -14.49
CA THR A 76 24.60 8.89 -14.02
C THR A 76 23.73 9.96 -14.65
N LEU A 77 22.48 9.60 -14.94
CA LEU A 77 21.47 10.50 -15.45
C LEU A 77 20.41 10.71 -14.39
N ALA A 78 20.19 11.96 -13.98
CA ALA A 78 19.13 12.36 -13.07
C ALA A 78 18.59 13.74 -13.47
N GLY A 79 17.29 13.94 -13.31
CA GLY A 79 16.65 15.22 -13.60
C GLY A 79 16.28 15.46 -15.09
N CYS A 80 16.50 14.49 -15.98
CA CYS A 80 15.99 14.51 -17.34
C CYS A 80 14.62 13.86 -17.40
N GLN A 81 13.66 14.50 -18.03
CA GLN A 81 12.29 14.01 -18.12
C GLN A 81 11.71 14.26 -19.55
N PHE A 82 10.68 13.50 -19.86
CA PHE A 82 9.86 13.75 -21.04
C PHE A 82 8.37 13.65 -20.67
N ILE A 83 7.52 14.26 -21.48
CA ILE A 83 6.08 14.12 -21.34
C ILE A 83 5.64 13.00 -22.27
N ILE A 84 4.86 12.06 -21.75
CA ILE A 84 4.30 10.96 -22.55
C ILE A 84 3.41 11.54 -23.64
N PRO A 85 3.67 11.27 -24.93
CA PRO A 85 2.79 11.69 -26.01
C PRO A 85 1.44 10.95 -25.92
N GLN A 86 0.47 11.36 -26.74
CA GLN A 86 -0.81 10.64 -26.84
C GLN A 86 -0.56 9.25 -27.42
N LEU A 87 -0.70 8.23 -26.59
CA LEU A 87 -0.46 6.82 -26.91
C LEU A 87 -1.67 5.99 -26.49
N ASN A 88 -1.92 4.93 -27.21
CA ASN A 88 -2.87 3.91 -26.79
C ASN A 88 -2.32 3.12 -25.59
N SER A 89 -3.19 2.40 -24.87
CA SER A 89 -2.74 1.49 -23.81
C SER A 89 -1.82 0.40 -24.36
N GLY A 90 -0.73 0.15 -23.65
CA GLY A 90 0.26 -0.86 -24.07
C GLY A 90 1.64 -0.61 -23.50
N SER A 91 2.58 -1.48 -23.89
CA SER A 91 3.99 -1.37 -23.50
C SER A 91 4.82 -0.84 -24.67
N TYR A 92 5.61 0.17 -24.39
CA TYR A 92 6.42 0.89 -25.35
C TYR A 92 7.90 0.83 -24.97
N ASN A 93 8.75 0.60 -25.95
CA ASN A 93 10.19 0.56 -25.71
C ASN A 93 10.76 1.99 -25.79
N VAL A 94 11.38 2.44 -24.71
CA VAL A 94 12.10 3.70 -24.62
C VAL A 94 13.57 3.43 -24.73
N THR A 95 14.21 4.00 -25.74
CA THR A 95 15.67 3.89 -25.96
C THR A 95 16.29 5.24 -25.64
N VAL A 96 17.26 5.25 -24.73
CA VAL A 96 18.04 6.43 -24.37
C VAL A 96 19.46 6.22 -24.88
N THR A 97 19.94 7.16 -25.70
CA THR A 97 21.28 7.12 -26.27
C THR A 97 22.11 8.27 -25.72
N GLY A 98 23.29 7.94 -25.20
CA GLY A 98 24.31 8.90 -24.78
C GLY A 98 25.66 8.52 -25.38
N GLY A 99 26.15 9.34 -26.31
CA GLY A 99 27.36 9.01 -27.07
C GLY A 99 27.21 7.71 -27.88
N SER A 100 28.10 6.76 -27.65
CA SER A 100 28.08 5.45 -28.33
C SER A 100 27.23 4.39 -27.61
N LYS A 101 26.61 4.70 -26.47
CA LYS A 101 25.89 3.73 -25.64
C LYS A 101 24.38 3.97 -25.70
N SER A 102 23.64 2.89 -25.93
CA SER A 102 22.18 2.89 -25.90
C SER A 102 21.67 2.02 -24.77
N LEU A 103 20.70 2.53 -24.02
CA LEU A 103 20.02 1.83 -22.93
C LEU A 103 18.51 1.76 -23.25
N HIS A 104 17.88 0.67 -22.80
CA HIS A 104 16.47 0.43 -23.06
C HIS A 104 15.69 0.32 -21.76
N ALA A 105 14.48 0.85 -21.76
CA ALA A 105 13.51 0.68 -20.68
C ALA A 105 12.09 0.55 -21.25
N THR A 106 11.22 -0.10 -20.53
CA THR A 106 9.82 -0.26 -20.94
C THR A 106 8.93 0.77 -20.25
N LEU A 107 8.18 1.53 -21.02
CA LEU A 107 7.10 2.40 -20.57
C LEU A 107 5.78 1.66 -20.75
N THR A 108 4.97 1.58 -19.70
CA THR A 108 3.61 1.02 -19.78
C THR A 108 2.58 2.13 -19.69
N VAL A 109 1.71 2.24 -20.70
CA VAL A 109 0.53 3.10 -20.68
C VAL A 109 -0.65 2.26 -20.21
N PRO A 110 -1.30 2.59 -19.08
CA PRO A 110 -2.36 1.79 -18.50
C PRO A 110 -3.60 1.78 -19.40
N ARG A 111 -4.38 0.72 -19.30
CA ARG A 111 -5.63 0.55 -20.07
C ARG A 111 -6.75 1.44 -19.55
N ILE A 112 -6.72 1.71 -18.24
CA ILE A 112 -7.75 2.46 -17.54
C ILE A 112 -7.07 3.61 -16.81
N GLU A 113 -7.50 4.82 -17.11
CA GLU A 113 -6.94 6.06 -16.57
C GLU A 113 -7.77 6.59 -15.39
N PRO A 114 -7.20 7.43 -14.51
CA PRO A 114 -8.01 8.22 -13.59
C PRO A 114 -8.96 9.16 -14.38
N PRO A 115 -10.23 9.32 -13.94
CA PRO A 115 -10.84 8.88 -12.67
C PRO A 115 -11.42 7.46 -12.67
N GLU A 116 -11.49 6.77 -13.80
CA GLU A 116 -12.12 5.45 -13.89
C GLU A 116 -11.39 4.41 -13.02
N SER A 117 -10.06 4.39 -13.07
CA SER A 117 -9.25 3.51 -12.21
C SER A 117 -9.47 3.78 -10.72
N THR A 118 -9.59 5.06 -10.35
CA THR A 118 -9.90 5.49 -8.98
C THR A 118 -11.23 4.90 -8.51
N PHE A 119 -12.26 4.99 -9.35
CA PHE A 119 -13.59 4.48 -9.04
C PHE A 119 -13.59 2.94 -8.93
N ILE A 120 -12.99 2.24 -9.88
CA ILE A 120 -12.91 0.77 -9.88
C ILE A 120 -12.20 0.26 -8.62
N VAL A 121 -11.05 0.84 -8.25
CA VAL A 121 -10.32 0.42 -7.05
C VAL A 121 -11.12 0.72 -5.79
N SER A 122 -11.79 1.86 -5.72
CA SER A 122 -12.63 2.21 -4.56
C SER A 122 -13.83 1.26 -4.42
N MET A 123 -14.52 0.94 -5.51
CA MET A 123 -15.64 0.00 -5.51
C MET A 123 -15.19 -1.41 -5.11
N THR A 124 -14.06 -1.87 -5.62
CA THR A 124 -13.47 -3.15 -5.24
C THR A 124 -13.11 -3.19 -3.76
N SER A 125 -12.54 -2.12 -3.22
CA SER A 125 -12.22 -1.99 -1.79
C SER A 125 -13.47 -2.04 -0.91
N ILE A 126 -14.55 -1.38 -1.33
CA ILE A 126 -15.84 -1.40 -0.63
C ILE A 126 -16.44 -2.82 -0.66
N ALA A 127 -16.46 -3.45 -1.83
CA ALA A 127 -16.97 -4.82 -1.97
C ALA A 127 -16.21 -5.79 -1.06
N LEU A 128 -14.88 -5.70 -1.04
CA LEU A 128 -14.06 -6.52 -0.15
C LEU A 128 -14.34 -6.23 1.33
N ALA A 129 -14.51 -4.97 1.69
CA ALA A 129 -14.85 -4.59 3.07
C ALA A 129 -16.22 -5.14 3.49
N VAL A 130 -17.22 -5.13 2.61
CA VAL A 130 -18.53 -5.77 2.84
C VAL A 130 -18.37 -7.27 3.08
N VAL A 131 -17.65 -7.97 2.19
CA VAL A 131 -17.37 -9.41 2.34
C VAL A 131 -16.69 -9.70 3.68
N THR A 132 -15.68 -8.89 4.04
CA THR A 132 -14.97 -9.01 5.31
C THR A 132 -15.92 -8.87 6.52
N GLN A 133 -16.85 -7.92 6.49
CA GLN A 133 -17.84 -7.74 7.56
C GLN A 133 -18.80 -8.92 7.65
N LEU A 134 -19.25 -9.46 6.52
CA LEU A 134 -20.12 -10.65 6.50
C LEU A 134 -19.40 -11.89 7.07
N VAL A 135 -18.15 -12.10 6.69
CA VAL A 135 -17.31 -13.18 7.23
C VAL A 135 -17.12 -12.99 8.74
N THR A 136 -16.78 -11.78 9.18
CA THR A 136 -16.61 -11.46 10.61
C THR A 136 -17.87 -11.76 11.40
N LYS A 137 -19.02 -11.30 10.91
CA LYS A 137 -20.32 -11.54 11.56
C LYS A 137 -20.69 -13.03 11.68
N ARG A 138 -20.22 -13.85 10.72
CA ARG A 138 -20.50 -15.29 10.72
C ARG A 138 -19.52 -16.10 11.54
N MET A 139 -18.28 -15.64 11.68
CA MET A 139 -17.20 -16.37 12.35
C MET A 139 -16.94 -15.93 13.79
N VAL A 140 -17.32 -14.71 14.15
CA VAL A 140 -17.07 -14.15 15.49
C VAL A 140 -18.38 -14.01 16.23
N ASP A 141 -18.45 -14.61 17.41
CA ASP A 141 -19.55 -14.35 18.35
C ASP A 141 -19.37 -12.96 18.98
N LEU A 142 -19.99 -11.97 18.33
CA LEU A 142 -19.92 -10.57 18.73
C LEU A 142 -20.54 -10.33 20.13
N ASN A 143 -21.52 -11.15 20.53
CA ASN A 143 -22.16 -11.02 21.84
C ASN A 143 -21.20 -11.51 22.93
N ALA A 144 -20.57 -12.65 22.71
CA ALA A 144 -19.54 -13.16 23.62
C ALA A 144 -18.37 -12.17 23.74
N GLU A 145 -17.98 -11.54 22.64
CA GLU A 145 -16.92 -10.53 22.66
C GLU A 145 -17.32 -9.27 23.44
N ARG A 146 -18.52 -8.74 23.23
CA ARG A 146 -19.02 -7.57 23.97
C ARG A 146 -19.08 -7.87 25.47
N LYS A 147 -19.66 -9.02 25.85
CA LYS A 147 -19.71 -9.48 27.23
C LYS A 147 -18.33 -9.54 27.87
N MET A 148 -17.37 -10.18 27.18
CA MET A 148 -16.01 -10.27 27.67
C MET A 148 -15.35 -8.91 27.86
N ARG A 149 -15.55 -7.95 26.92
CA ARG A 149 -15.00 -6.58 27.06
C ARG A 149 -15.58 -5.87 28.28
N THR A 150 -16.88 -6.02 28.52
CA THR A 150 -17.54 -5.43 29.68
C THR A 150 -16.99 -6.03 30.98
N GLU A 151 -16.89 -7.37 31.05
CA GLU A 151 -16.32 -8.08 32.21
C GLU A 151 -14.85 -7.71 32.45
N PHE A 152 -14.06 -7.56 31.37
CA PHE A 152 -12.67 -7.15 31.50
C PHE A 152 -12.52 -5.69 31.95
N ALA A 153 -13.38 -4.79 31.47
CA ALA A 153 -13.41 -3.41 31.92
C ALA A 153 -13.80 -3.31 33.41
N GLN A 154 -14.81 -4.07 33.84
CA GLN A 154 -15.20 -4.15 35.25
C GLN A 154 -14.07 -4.71 36.11
N TYR A 155 -13.44 -5.81 35.68
CA TYR A 155 -12.29 -6.37 36.35
C TYR A 155 -11.15 -5.35 36.54
N GLN A 156 -10.84 -4.58 35.50
CA GLN A 156 -9.81 -3.53 35.60
C GLN A 156 -10.22 -2.40 36.55
N ALA A 157 -11.49 -2.02 36.58
CA ALA A 157 -12.02 -1.01 37.47
C ALA A 157 -11.92 -1.48 38.92
N ASP A 158 -12.37 -2.72 39.19
CA ASP A 158 -12.32 -3.36 40.52
C ASP A 158 -10.89 -3.51 41.04
N LEU A 159 -9.95 -3.86 40.13
CA LEU A 159 -8.54 -3.98 40.50
C LEU A 159 -7.95 -2.63 40.88
N ARG A 160 -8.25 -1.57 40.13
CA ARG A 160 -7.81 -0.19 40.44
C ARG A 160 -8.38 0.27 41.81
N ASP A 161 -9.65 -0.02 42.02
CA ASP A 161 -10.31 0.32 43.28
C ASP A 161 -9.70 -0.45 44.49
N ALA A 162 -9.47 -1.74 44.36
CA ALA A 162 -8.82 -2.55 45.40
C ALA A 162 -7.40 -2.05 45.77
N VAL A 163 -6.64 -1.65 44.73
CA VAL A 163 -5.30 -1.05 44.93
C VAL A 163 -5.41 0.30 45.64
N ARG A 164 -6.38 1.14 45.22
CA ARG A 164 -6.60 2.48 45.80
C ARG A 164 -7.05 2.42 47.25
N THR A 165 -7.93 1.49 47.57
CA THR A 165 -8.46 1.28 48.93
C THR A 165 -7.52 0.42 49.81
N LYS A 166 -6.41 -0.09 49.26
CA LYS A 166 -5.45 -0.99 49.93
C LYS A 166 -6.11 -2.26 50.50
N ASP A 167 -7.21 -2.73 49.90
CA ASP A 167 -7.92 -3.95 50.27
C ASP A 167 -7.19 -5.18 49.72
N LYS A 168 -6.26 -5.73 50.50
CA LYS A 168 -5.45 -6.89 50.14
C LYS A 168 -6.29 -8.14 49.86
N ALA A 169 -7.41 -8.33 50.61
CA ALA A 169 -8.27 -9.50 50.40
C ALA A 169 -8.99 -9.46 49.05
N LYS A 170 -9.48 -8.28 48.62
CA LYS A 170 -10.09 -8.06 47.34
C LYS A 170 -9.06 -8.19 46.22
N GLU A 171 -7.86 -7.68 46.42
CA GLU A 171 -6.76 -7.76 45.45
C GLU A 171 -6.34 -9.21 45.18
N GLU A 172 -6.18 -10.05 46.21
CA GLU A 172 -5.83 -11.46 46.04
C GLU A 172 -6.92 -12.26 45.32
N ARG A 173 -8.19 -11.99 45.60
CA ARG A 173 -9.32 -12.61 44.88
C ARG A 173 -9.31 -12.24 43.40
N LEU A 174 -9.03 -10.97 43.08
CA LEU A 174 -8.94 -10.50 41.71
C LEU A 174 -7.72 -11.06 40.99
N LYS A 175 -6.57 -11.20 41.67
CA LYS A 175 -5.40 -11.88 41.10
C LYS A 175 -5.66 -13.32 40.71
N LYS A 176 -6.42 -14.06 41.50
CA LYS A 176 -6.83 -15.44 41.16
C LYS A 176 -7.71 -15.49 39.92
N LYS A 177 -8.55 -14.48 39.70
CA LYS A 177 -9.36 -14.34 38.44
C LYS A 177 -8.54 -13.90 37.25
N GLN A 178 -7.37 -13.31 37.44
CA GLN A 178 -6.53 -12.78 36.37
C GLN A 178 -6.18 -13.82 35.29
N ALA A 179 -5.82 -15.04 35.72
CA ALA A 179 -5.47 -16.12 34.80
C ALA A 179 -6.65 -16.48 33.87
N ALA A 180 -7.86 -16.59 34.44
CA ALA A 180 -9.07 -16.89 33.69
C ALA A 180 -9.41 -15.74 32.69
N MET A 181 -9.31 -14.47 33.13
CA MET A 181 -9.54 -13.31 32.30
C MET A 181 -8.52 -13.21 31.17
N THR A 182 -7.24 -13.51 31.46
CA THR A 182 -6.20 -13.54 30.42
C THR A 182 -6.48 -14.63 29.38
N GLN A 183 -6.87 -15.84 29.81
CA GLN A 183 -7.24 -16.91 28.89
C GLN A 183 -8.43 -16.53 27.99
N MET A 184 -9.47 -15.92 28.57
CA MET A 184 -10.61 -15.43 27.77
C MET A 184 -10.21 -14.38 26.77
N ASN A 185 -9.40 -13.40 27.18
CA ASN A 185 -8.89 -12.38 26.28
C ASN A 185 -8.05 -12.99 25.15
N THR A 186 -7.20 -13.95 25.47
CA THR A 186 -6.38 -14.68 24.51
C THR A 186 -7.25 -15.42 23.48
N LYS A 187 -8.29 -16.14 23.94
CA LYS A 187 -9.22 -16.85 23.03
C LYS A 187 -9.90 -15.90 22.04
N VAL A 188 -10.38 -14.75 22.50
CA VAL A 188 -11.02 -13.76 21.62
C VAL A 188 -10.02 -13.12 20.68
N SER A 189 -8.81 -12.83 21.16
CA SER A 189 -7.74 -12.29 20.32
C SER A 189 -7.34 -13.28 19.22
N PHE A 190 -7.24 -14.57 19.54
CA PHE A 190 -6.99 -15.60 18.52
C PHE A 190 -8.13 -15.76 17.52
N ALA A 191 -9.38 -15.69 17.96
CA ALA A 191 -10.53 -15.71 17.04
C ALA A 191 -10.47 -14.55 16.05
N ARG A 192 -10.16 -13.35 16.53
CA ARG A 192 -9.97 -12.17 15.65
C ARG A 192 -8.77 -12.33 14.72
N LEU A 193 -7.64 -12.83 15.20
CA LEU A 193 -6.46 -13.09 14.39
C LEU A 193 -6.79 -14.07 13.25
N LYS A 194 -7.55 -15.13 13.55
CA LYS A 194 -8.02 -16.10 12.55
C LYS A 194 -8.87 -15.43 11.46
N VAL A 195 -9.81 -14.56 11.83
CA VAL A 195 -10.63 -13.82 10.86
C VAL A 195 -9.75 -12.89 10.02
N THR A 196 -8.82 -12.18 10.66
CA THR A 196 -7.88 -11.30 9.93
C THR A 196 -7.06 -12.10 8.92
N ALA A 197 -6.53 -13.26 9.31
CA ALA A 197 -5.77 -14.12 8.40
C ALA A 197 -6.61 -14.62 7.22
N ILE A 198 -7.85 -15.03 7.45
CA ILE A 198 -8.76 -15.48 6.39
C ILE A 198 -9.13 -14.33 5.43
N THR A 199 -9.31 -13.12 5.93
CA THR A 199 -9.65 -11.95 5.08
C THR A 199 -8.44 -11.36 4.38
N PHE A 200 -7.22 -11.64 4.87
CA PHE A 200 -5.98 -11.16 4.26
C PHE A 200 -5.68 -11.86 2.92
N ILE A 201 -5.99 -13.14 2.80
CA ILE A 201 -5.79 -13.91 1.56
C ILE A 201 -6.57 -13.31 0.38
N PRO A 202 -7.90 -13.08 0.45
CA PRO A 202 -8.63 -12.44 -0.63
C PRO A 202 -8.21 -10.97 -0.85
N PHE A 203 -7.77 -10.26 0.20
CA PHE A 203 -7.22 -8.92 0.05
C PHE A 203 -5.99 -8.90 -0.86
N ILE A 204 -5.03 -9.80 -0.61
CA ILE A 204 -3.84 -9.93 -1.45
C ILE A 204 -4.21 -10.40 -2.87
N ALA A 205 -5.06 -11.42 -2.98
CA ALA A 205 -5.46 -11.96 -4.29
C ALA A 205 -6.10 -10.87 -5.16
N LEU A 206 -7.03 -10.09 -4.62
CA LEU A 206 -7.64 -8.97 -5.33
C LEU A 206 -6.63 -7.88 -5.71
N TYR A 207 -5.68 -7.58 -4.84
CA TYR A 207 -4.62 -6.63 -5.15
C TYR A 207 -3.80 -7.07 -6.37
N TYR A 208 -3.40 -8.35 -6.45
CA TYR A 208 -2.68 -8.89 -7.60
C TYR A 208 -3.53 -8.91 -8.88
N ILE A 209 -4.80 -9.27 -8.78
CA ILE A 209 -5.75 -9.23 -9.91
C ILE A 209 -5.89 -7.79 -10.43
N MET A 210 -6.08 -6.81 -9.53
CA MET A 210 -6.18 -5.41 -9.87
C MET A 210 -4.89 -4.88 -10.51
N ALA A 211 -3.72 -5.25 -9.98
CA ALA A 211 -2.45 -4.88 -10.56
C ALA A 211 -2.30 -5.41 -11.98
N GLY A 212 -2.66 -6.67 -12.22
CA GLY A 212 -2.64 -7.26 -13.56
C GLY A 212 -3.63 -6.59 -14.52
N PHE A 213 -4.81 -6.21 -14.04
CA PHE A 213 -5.84 -5.57 -14.86
C PHE A 213 -5.51 -4.11 -15.21
N LEU A 214 -4.93 -3.36 -14.27
CA LEU A 214 -4.60 -1.94 -14.45
C LEU A 214 -3.25 -1.69 -15.13
N GLY A 215 -2.41 -2.71 -15.30
CA GLY A 215 -1.13 -2.61 -16.01
C GLY A 215 0.10 -2.55 -15.10
N GLY A 216 -0.01 -2.97 -13.85
CA GLY A 216 1.13 -3.15 -12.94
C GLY A 216 0.93 -2.58 -11.54
N PHE A 217 1.90 -2.85 -10.67
CA PHE A 217 1.84 -2.44 -9.26
C PHE A 217 2.09 -0.94 -9.04
N SER A 218 2.87 -0.31 -9.90
CA SER A 218 3.23 1.11 -9.84
C SER A 218 2.30 2.01 -10.65
N VAL A 219 1.20 1.46 -11.16
CA VAL A 219 0.24 2.25 -11.94
C VAL A 219 -0.35 3.38 -11.10
N THR A 220 -0.42 4.56 -11.70
CA THR A 220 -1.12 5.70 -11.10
C THR A 220 -2.62 5.47 -11.17
N VAL A 221 -3.27 5.43 -10.02
CA VAL A 221 -4.70 5.17 -9.89
C VAL A 221 -5.48 6.44 -9.55
N SER A 222 -4.85 7.37 -8.86
CA SER A 222 -5.49 8.60 -8.42
C SER A 222 -4.49 9.75 -8.31
N PHE A 223 -5.00 10.97 -8.22
CA PHE A 223 -4.22 12.16 -7.91
C PHE A 223 -4.57 12.66 -6.51
N SER A 224 -3.56 13.08 -5.77
CA SER A 224 -3.75 13.71 -4.46
C SER A 224 -3.49 15.20 -4.55
N PRO A 225 -4.42 16.04 -4.08
CA PRO A 225 -4.17 17.47 -3.97
C PRO A 225 -3.21 17.83 -2.83
N LEU A 226 -2.95 16.89 -1.93
CA LEU A 226 -2.07 17.07 -0.77
C LEU A 226 -0.76 16.32 -0.97
N PRO A 227 0.39 16.98 -0.83
CA PRO A 227 1.70 16.33 -0.89
C PRO A 227 1.96 15.56 0.42
N ILE A 228 1.37 14.38 0.56
CA ILE A 228 1.60 13.54 1.73
C ILE A 228 2.88 12.74 1.51
N PRO A 229 3.95 12.97 2.28
CA PRO A 229 5.19 12.22 2.17
C PRO A 229 4.93 10.71 2.28
N PHE A 230 5.67 9.91 1.52
CA PHE A 230 5.59 8.44 1.43
C PHE A 230 4.34 7.86 0.73
N LEU A 231 3.23 8.59 0.64
CA LEU A 231 1.99 8.12 0.01
C LEU A 231 1.85 8.60 -1.42
N VAL A 232 2.31 9.82 -1.66
CA VAL A 232 2.15 10.52 -2.93
C VAL A 232 3.52 10.70 -3.57
N THR A 233 3.62 10.42 -4.86
CA THR A 233 4.85 10.71 -5.61
C THR A 233 5.10 12.22 -5.70
N ALA A 234 6.31 12.62 -6.06
CA ALA A 234 6.64 14.03 -6.26
C ALA A 234 5.73 14.75 -7.28
N GLN A 235 5.03 14.01 -8.12
CA GLN A 235 4.10 14.50 -9.14
C GLN A 235 2.64 14.53 -8.67
N GLY A 236 2.37 14.29 -7.40
CA GLY A 236 1.00 14.29 -6.88
C GLY A 236 0.21 13.01 -7.21
N THR A 237 0.85 11.94 -7.67
CA THR A 237 0.18 10.70 -8.06
C THR A 237 0.15 9.69 -6.93
N LEU A 238 -0.96 8.95 -6.83
CA LEU A 238 -1.16 7.86 -5.87
C LEU A 238 -1.09 6.51 -6.59
N PRO A 239 -0.09 5.67 -6.28
CA PRO A 239 -0.01 4.30 -6.76
C PRO A 239 -1.17 3.42 -6.25
N LEU A 240 -1.43 2.32 -6.98
CA LEU A 240 -2.49 1.36 -6.69
C LEU A 240 -2.49 0.90 -5.23
N PHE A 241 -1.33 0.55 -4.67
CA PHE A 241 -1.21 0.07 -3.30
C PHE A 241 -1.75 1.08 -2.27
N TRP A 242 -1.33 2.32 -2.38
CA TRP A 242 -1.75 3.36 -1.44
C TRP A 242 -3.21 3.72 -1.57
N TRP A 243 -3.73 3.85 -2.81
CA TRP A 243 -5.15 4.15 -3.00
C TRP A 243 -6.05 3.01 -2.49
N TYR A 244 -5.68 1.76 -2.79
CA TYR A 244 -6.40 0.58 -2.30
C TYR A 244 -6.39 0.49 -0.77
N SER A 245 -5.24 0.75 -0.14
CA SER A 245 -5.09 0.75 1.31
C SER A 245 -5.89 1.87 1.98
N ILE A 246 -5.82 3.09 1.49
CA ILE A 246 -6.57 4.25 2.01
C ILE A 246 -8.07 3.98 1.90
N SER A 247 -8.54 3.54 0.74
CA SER A 247 -9.95 3.22 0.52
C SER A 247 -10.42 2.13 1.49
N SER A 248 -9.66 1.05 1.65
CA SER A 248 -10.00 -0.04 2.57
C SER A 248 -10.07 0.42 4.03
N VAL A 249 -9.10 1.23 4.47
CA VAL A 249 -9.08 1.75 5.85
C VAL A 249 -10.20 2.75 6.09
N THR A 250 -10.54 3.58 5.11
CA THR A 250 -11.60 4.59 5.24
C THR A 250 -13.00 3.97 5.30
N PHE A 251 -13.28 3.01 4.41
CA PHE A 251 -14.61 2.40 4.35
C PHE A 251 -14.85 1.34 5.43
N SER A 252 -13.82 0.68 5.92
CA SER A 252 -13.94 -0.37 6.95
C SER A 252 -14.66 0.09 8.22
N PRO A 253 -14.34 1.22 8.88
CA PRO A 253 -15.06 1.68 10.08
C PRO A 253 -16.51 2.05 9.81
N MET A 254 -16.81 2.61 8.64
CA MET A 254 -18.18 2.96 8.26
C MET A 254 -19.04 1.69 8.14
N LEU A 255 -18.54 0.69 7.44
CA LEU A 255 -19.22 -0.59 7.26
C LEU A 255 -19.33 -1.36 8.58
N THR A 256 -18.30 -1.31 9.43
CA THR A 256 -18.34 -1.93 10.77
C THR A 256 -19.52 -1.39 11.61
N LYS A 257 -19.78 -0.08 11.55
CA LYS A 257 -20.94 0.53 12.21
C LYS A 257 -22.26 0.10 11.55
N LEU A 258 -22.32 0.11 10.21
CA LEU A 258 -23.52 -0.25 9.46
C LEU A 258 -23.93 -1.71 9.70
N PHE A 259 -22.98 -2.64 9.73
CA PHE A 259 -23.25 -4.06 9.96
C PHE A 259 -23.36 -4.43 11.45
N GLY A 260 -23.17 -3.48 12.36
CA GLY A 260 -23.23 -3.70 13.81
C GLY A 260 -22.10 -4.61 14.33
N THR A 261 -21.01 -4.70 13.59
CA THR A 261 -19.80 -5.47 13.97
C THR A 261 -18.81 -4.64 14.80
N SER A 262 -19.18 -3.38 15.08
CA SER A 262 -18.41 -2.53 16.00
C SER A 262 -18.60 -3.04 17.45
N THR A 263 -17.50 -3.29 18.09
CA THR A 263 -17.42 -3.72 19.50
C THR A 263 -16.75 -2.65 20.34
#